data_e67c88085e47827830297186c05ed6d7
#
_entry.id   e67c88085e47827830297186c05ed6d7
#
_cell.length_a   1.000
_cell.length_b   1.000
_cell.length_c   1.000
_cell.angle_alpha   90.00
_cell.angle_beta   90.00
_cell.angle_gamma   90.00
#
_symmetry.space_group_name_H-M   'P 1'
#
loop_
_entity.id
_entity.type
_entity.pdbx_description
1 polymer ?
#
loop_
_entity_poly.entity_id
_entity_poly.type
_entity_poly.pdbx_seq_one_letter_code
_entity_poly.pdbx_strand_id
1 'polypeptide(L)'
;MSDFGNIIEISTLDHPGVEVFSSLTEAQLRNRLEPEKGIFIVESPKVIDVALRAGYEPVSMLSERKHIEGDAAGIISRCPDIPVYTGNRDLLASLTGYKLTRGVLCAMRRKSFPLPVEICAEASRVCVIDGVTDTTNIGAIFRSAAALGIDAVLLTRTSCDPFNRRSVRVSMGSVFLVPWTWIDDPVADLKELGFKTVALALTDRSVSIEDPVLAAEPRLALILGTEGDGLAQRVIEGADYTARIPMSHGVDSLNVAAASAVAFWQLRNRQT
;
A
#
# COMPACT_ATOMS: atom_id res chain seq x y z
N MET A 1 16.03 5.70 -33.68
CA MET A 1 15.81 4.46 -32.91
C MET A 1 16.60 4.66 -31.64
N SER A 2 15.91 4.84 -30.51
CA SER A 2 16.56 4.91 -29.21
C SER A 2 17.20 3.55 -28.94
N ASP A 3 18.51 3.54 -28.79
CA ASP A 3 19.27 2.35 -28.42
C ASP A 3 19.03 2.06 -26.95
N PHE A 4 18.03 1.24 -26.65
CA PHE A 4 17.80 0.74 -25.31
C PHE A 4 18.78 -0.42 -25.07
N GLY A 5 19.98 -0.10 -24.62
CA GLY A 5 21.15 -1.00 -24.57
C GLY A 5 21.01 -2.29 -23.74
N ASN A 6 19.91 -2.47 -22.98
CA ASN A 6 19.70 -3.59 -22.07
C ASN A 6 18.43 -4.41 -22.34
N ILE A 7 17.94 -4.43 -23.60
CA ILE A 7 16.79 -5.28 -23.96
C ILE A 7 17.26 -6.71 -24.16
N ILE A 8 16.70 -7.65 -23.41
CA ILE A 8 16.98 -9.08 -23.46
C ILE A 8 15.73 -9.79 -23.96
N GLU A 9 15.79 -10.40 -25.13
CA GLU A 9 14.71 -11.21 -25.66
C GLU A 9 14.75 -12.60 -25.06
N ILE A 10 13.62 -13.03 -24.44
CA ILE A 10 13.47 -14.35 -23.86
C ILE A 10 12.60 -15.22 -24.76
N SER A 11 13.01 -16.48 -24.92
CA SER A 11 12.30 -17.49 -25.71
C SER A 11 11.68 -18.60 -24.86
N THR A 12 12.06 -18.68 -23.56
CA THR A 12 11.61 -19.69 -22.61
C THR A 12 11.25 -19.07 -21.27
N LEU A 13 10.45 -19.79 -20.47
CA LEU A 13 10.05 -19.39 -19.12
C LEU A 13 11.16 -19.59 -18.08
N ASP A 14 12.17 -20.40 -18.39
CA ASP A 14 13.24 -20.80 -17.47
C ASP A 14 14.41 -19.80 -17.40
N HIS A 15 14.25 -18.62 -18.02
CA HIS A 15 15.29 -17.60 -17.96
C HIS A 15 15.42 -17.04 -16.52
N PRO A 16 16.59 -17.13 -15.86
CA PRO A 16 16.75 -16.77 -14.44
C PRO A 16 16.39 -15.30 -14.13
N GLY A 17 16.55 -14.41 -15.11
CA GLY A 17 16.22 -12.99 -14.94
C GLY A 17 14.73 -12.66 -14.83
N VAL A 18 13.83 -13.60 -15.18
CA VAL A 18 12.38 -13.39 -15.11
C VAL A 18 11.69 -14.16 -13.99
N GLU A 19 12.44 -14.92 -13.20
CA GLU A 19 11.92 -15.68 -12.07
C GLU A 19 11.13 -14.81 -11.09
N VAL A 20 11.59 -13.59 -10.85
CA VAL A 20 10.94 -12.61 -9.97
C VAL A 20 9.53 -12.23 -10.41
N PHE A 21 9.19 -12.41 -11.69
CA PHE A 21 7.88 -12.07 -12.25
C PHE A 21 6.92 -13.25 -12.31
N SER A 22 7.40 -14.49 -12.11
CA SER A 22 6.64 -15.71 -12.38
C SER A 22 6.59 -16.70 -11.22
N SER A 23 7.74 -17.13 -10.75
CA SER A 23 7.86 -18.30 -9.87
C SER A 23 7.99 -17.94 -8.39
N LEU A 24 8.48 -16.73 -8.06
CA LEU A 24 8.61 -16.31 -6.68
C LEU A 24 7.27 -15.87 -6.09
N THR A 25 6.92 -16.45 -4.95
CA THR A 25 5.77 -16.01 -4.16
C THR A 25 6.02 -14.63 -3.53
N GLU A 26 4.96 -13.94 -3.12
CA GLU A 26 5.08 -12.66 -2.38
C GLU A 26 5.97 -12.79 -1.13
N ALA A 27 5.92 -13.93 -0.44
CA ALA A 27 6.77 -14.19 0.73
C ALA A 27 8.26 -14.31 0.36
N GLN A 28 8.56 -14.96 -0.77
CA GLN A 28 9.94 -15.08 -1.28
C GLN A 28 10.45 -13.72 -1.79
N LEU A 29 9.63 -12.98 -2.54
CA LEU A 29 9.95 -11.63 -2.99
C LEU A 29 10.27 -10.69 -1.81
N ARG A 30 9.49 -10.78 -0.73
CA ARG A 30 9.68 -9.98 0.49
C ARG A 30 11.02 -10.27 1.17
N ASN A 31 11.53 -11.50 1.08
CA ASN A 31 12.78 -11.97 1.67
C ASN A 31 12.97 -11.53 3.14
N ARG A 32 12.16 -12.12 4.05
CA ARG A 32 12.19 -11.75 5.48
C ARG A 32 13.52 -12.03 6.18
N LEU A 33 14.31 -12.98 5.64
CA LEU A 33 15.61 -13.35 6.22
C LEU A 33 16.71 -12.35 5.86
N GLU A 34 16.61 -11.76 4.67
CA GLU A 34 17.54 -10.74 4.15
C GLU A 34 16.71 -9.56 3.58
N PRO A 35 16.09 -8.74 4.45
CA PRO A 35 15.15 -7.69 4.02
C PRO A 35 15.72 -6.70 3.01
N GLU A 36 17.02 -6.45 3.05
CA GLU A 36 17.73 -5.58 2.12
C GLU A 36 17.79 -6.14 0.69
N LYS A 37 17.60 -7.44 0.52
CA LYS A 37 17.48 -8.12 -0.78
C LYS A 37 16.03 -8.24 -1.22
N GLY A 38 15.09 -7.89 -0.38
CA GLY A 38 13.67 -7.97 -0.67
C GLY A 38 13.28 -7.07 -1.84
N ILE A 39 12.36 -7.56 -2.65
CA ILE A 39 11.83 -6.85 -3.82
C ILE A 39 10.29 -6.85 -3.79
N PHE A 40 9.70 -6.05 -4.65
CA PHE A 40 8.27 -6.02 -4.92
C PHE A 40 8.03 -5.68 -6.39
N ILE A 41 6.84 -6.02 -6.89
CA ILE A 41 6.51 -5.84 -8.30
C ILE A 41 5.55 -4.67 -8.47
N VAL A 42 5.89 -3.76 -9.37
CA VAL A 42 5.08 -2.62 -9.78
C VAL A 42 4.57 -2.83 -11.20
N GLU A 43 3.32 -2.53 -11.45
CA GLU A 43 2.66 -2.69 -12.75
C GLU A 43 2.21 -1.33 -13.30
N SER A 44 2.48 -1.06 -14.54
CA SER A 44 2.17 0.10 -15.36
C SER A 44 3.18 1.26 -15.29
N PRO A 45 3.41 1.95 -16.43
CA PRO A 45 4.36 3.07 -16.49
C PRO A 45 4.04 4.16 -15.46
N LYS A 46 2.76 4.48 -15.25
CA LYS A 46 2.35 5.54 -14.32
C LYS A 46 2.70 5.20 -12.87
N VAL A 47 2.49 3.95 -12.43
CA VAL A 47 2.79 3.55 -11.06
C VAL A 47 4.29 3.40 -10.84
N ILE A 48 5.02 2.91 -11.86
CA ILE A 48 6.49 2.85 -11.85
C ILE A 48 7.08 4.26 -11.70
N ASP A 49 6.54 5.24 -12.44
CA ASP A 49 6.98 6.64 -12.33
C ASP A 49 6.81 7.18 -10.89
N VAL A 50 5.69 6.91 -10.24
CA VAL A 50 5.47 7.31 -8.84
C VAL A 50 6.49 6.66 -7.91
N ALA A 51 6.77 5.36 -8.07
CA ALA A 51 7.76 4.65 -7.27
C ALA A 51 9.18 5.20 -7.48
N LEU A 52 9.56 5.47 -8.73
CA LEU A 52 10.87 6.07 -9.05
C LEU A 52 11.03 7.47 -8.44
N ARG A 53 9.99 8.32 -8.48
CA ARG A 53 9.99 9.64 -7.83
C ARG A 53 10.07 9.53 -6.32
N ALA A 54 9.49 8.48 -5.73
CA ALA A 54 9.62 8.17 -4.32
C ALA A 54 10.99 7.55 -3.95
N GLY A 55 11.91 7.46 -4.94
CA GLY A 55 13.29 6.99 -4.75
C GLY A 55 13.43 5.48 -4.58
N TYR A 56 12.46 4.68 -5.08
CA TYR A 56 12.64 3.23 -5.15
C TYR A 56 13.51 2.86 -6.34
N GLU A 57 14.43 1.90 -6.13
CA GLU A 57 15.41 1.47 -7.12
C GLU A 57 14.83 0.32 -7.97
N PRO A 58 14.81 0.46 -9.31
CA PRO A 58 14.41 -0.60 -10.19
C PRO A 58 15.53 -1.65 -10.30
N VAL A 59 15.15 -2.93 -10.36
CA VAL A 59 16.06 -4.07 -10.50
C VAL A 59 16.01 -4.64 -11.89
N SER A 60 14.83 -4.81 -12.44
CA SER A 60 14.60 -5.31 -13.81
C SER A 60 13.19 -4.95 -14.27
N MET A 61 12.96 -5.00 -15.58
CA MET A 61 11.63 -4.80 -16.17
C MET A 61 11.25 -5.98 -17.07
N LEU A 62 9.94 -6.20 -17.22
CA LEU A 62 9.36 -7.17 -18.13
C LEU A 62 8.25 -6.50 -18.94
N SER A 63 8.31 -6.56 -20.27
CA SER A 63 7.33 -5.89 -21.14
C SER A 63 7.26 -6.52 -22.53
N GLU A 64 6.12 -6.41 -23.19
CA GLU A 64 6.03 -6.67 -24.63
C GLU A 64 6.77 -5.56 -25.39
N ARG A 65 7.43 -5.90 -26.51
CA ARG A 65 8.23 -4.96 -27.32
C ARG A 65 7.44 -3.69 -27.71
N LYS A 66 6.17 -3.82 -28.09
CA LYS A 66 5.31 -2.68 -28.43
C LYS A 66 5.20 -1.61 -27.32
N HIS A 67 5.28 -2.02 -26.05
CA HIS A 67 5.23 -1.10 -24.91
C HIS A 67 6.62 -0.50 -24.63
N ILE A 68 7.69 -1.25 -24.87
CA ILE A 68 9.07 -0.74 -24.78
C ILE A 68 9.26 0.44 -25.74
N GLU A 69 8.73 0.31 -26.94
CA GLU A 69 8.81 1.35 -27.99
C GLU A 69 7.70 2.41 -27.87
N GLY A 70 6.72 2.19 -27.01
CA GLY A 70 5.53 3.01 -26.80
C GLY A 70 5.48 3.68 -25.43
N ASP A 71 4.45 3.33 -24.66
CA ASP A 71 4.11 3.99 -23.40
C ASP A 71 5.10 3.77 -22.24
N ALA A 72 5.95 2.74 -22.32
CA ALA A 72 7.01 2.49 -21.35
C ALA A 72 8.36 3.11 -21.73
N ALA A 73 8.53 3.61 -22.95
CA ALA A 73 9.81 4.13 -23.43
C ALA A 73 10.41 5.19 -22.51
N GLY A 74 9.60 6.13 -22.03
CA GLY A 74 10.05 7.20 -21.15
C GLY A 74 10.49 6.71 -19.75
N ILE A 75 9.94 5.61 -19.26
CA ILE A 75 10.37 5.00 -17.99
C ILE A 75 11.66 4.20 -18.20
N ILE A 76 11.73 3.42 -19.28
CA ILE A 76 12.89 2.59 -19.59
C ILE A 76 14.13 3.46 -19.81
N SER A 77 14.00 4.58 -20.53
CA SER A 77 15.12 5.52 -20.77
C SER A 77 15.68 6.16 -19.49
N ARG A 78 14.90 6.21 -18.42
CA ARG A 78 15.36 6.68 -17.10
C ARG A 78 16.09 5.61 -16.28
N CYS A 79 16.07 4.37 -16.74
CA CYS A 79 16.66 3.22 -16.07
C CYS A 79 17.61 2.46 -17.00
N PRO A 80 18.68 3.11 -17.52
CA PRO A 80 19.53 2.53 -18.57
C PRO A 80 20.36 1.33 -18.10
N ASP A 81 20.58 1.21 -16.77
CA ASP A 81 21.51 0.23 -16.21
C ASP A 81 20.84 -1.11 -15.82
N ILE A 82 19.52 -1.22 -15.97
CA ILE A 82 18.79 -2.43 -15.60
C ILE A 82 18.36 -3.25 -16.83
N PRO A 83 18.27 -4.59 -16.73
CA PRO A 83 17.77 -5.43 -17.82
C PRO A 83 16.27 -5.21 -18.06
N VAL A 84 15.91 -5.15 -19.34
CA VAL A 84 14.51 -5.10 -19.79
C VAL A 84 14.21 -6.37 -20.58
N TYR A 85 13.52 -7.30 -19.96
CA TYR A 85 13.14 -8.56 -20.57
C TYR A 85 11.93 -8.37 -21.48
N THR A 86 11.98 -8.99 -22.67
CA THR A 86 10.87 -8.97 -23.62
C THR A 86 10.69 -10.35 -24.25
N GLY A 87 9.50 -10.63 -24.75
CA GLY A 87 9.18 -11.86 -25.43
C GLY A 87 7.84 -11.72 -26.16
N ASN A 88 7.42 -12.79 -26.82
CA ASN A 88 6.10 -12.78 -27.43
C ASN A 88 4.99 -12.75 -26.37
N ARG A 89 3.80 -12.29 -26.77
CA ARG A 89 2.66 -12.07 -25.87
C ARG A 89 2.22 -13.32 -25.12
N ASP A 90 2.23 -14.47 -25.80
CA ASP A 90 1.74 -15.72 -25.20
C ASP A 90 2.74 -16.24 -24.17
N LEU A 91 4.04 -16.13 -24.43
CA LEU A 91 5.10 -16.45 -23.48
C LEU A 91 4.98 -15.57 -22.22
N LEU A 92 4.84 -14.26 -22.38
CA LEU A 92 4.71 -13.35 -21.25
C LEU A 92 3.40 -13.57 -20.46
N ALA A 93 2.31 -13.89 -21.14
CA ALA A 93 1.06 -14.24 -20.48
C ALA A 93 1.15 -15.54 -19.67
N SER A 94 1.86 -16.55 -20.20
CA SER A 94 2.11 -17.81 -19.49
C SER A 94 3.00 -17.59 -18.27
N LEU A 95 4.00 -16.71 -18.38
CA LEU A 95 4.94 -16.40 -17.30
C LEU A 95 4.25 -15.69 -16.12
N THR A 96 3.38 -14.74 -16.40
CA THR A 96 2.70 -13.94 -15.37
C THR A 96 1.37 -14.52 -14.92
N GLY A 97 0.88 -15.58 -15.57
CA GLY A 97 -0.44 -16.18 -15.34
C GLY A 97 -1.62 -15.36 -15.88
N TYR A 98 -1.36 -14.22 -16.54
CA TYR A 98 -2.39 -13.37 -17.18
C TYR A 98 -1.76 -12.46 -18.25
N LYS A 99 -2.61 -11.93 -19.14
CA LYS A 99 -2.15 -10.96 -20.15
C LYS A 99 -1.70 -9.67 -19.49
N LEU A 100 -0.50 -9.19 -19.85
CA LEU A 100 0.02 -7.89 -19.40
C LEU A 100 -0.81 -6.75 -20.00
N THR A 101 -1.94 -6.43 -19.39
CA THR A 101 -2.88 -5.44 -19.91
C THR A 101 -2.42 -3.98 -19.71
N ARG A 102 -1.43 -3.77 -18.86
CA ARG A 102 -0.91 -2.43 -18.50
C ARG A 102 0.54 -2.20 -18.89
N GLY A 103 1.04 -2.96 -19.83
CA GLY A 103 2.25 -2.70 -20.58
C GLY A 103 3.55 -3.18 -19.97
N VAL A 104 3.88 -2.86 -18.75
CA VAL A 104 5.18 -3.16 -18.15
C VAL A 104 5.07 -3.55 -16.68
N LEU A 105 5.89 -4.52 -16.29
CA LEU A 105 6.20 -4.85 -14.90
C LEU A 105 7.60 -4.37 -14.56
N CYS A 106 7.80 -3.90 -13.34
CA CYS A 106 9.10 -3.54 -12.81
C CYS A 106 9.30 -4.20 -11.44
N ALA A 107 10.37 -4.95 -11.29
CA ALA A 107 10.85 -5.39 -10.00
C ALA A 107 11.63 -4.25 -9.35
N MET A 108 11.30 -3.91 -8.11
CA MET A 108 11.93 -2.82 -7.38
C MET A 108 12.44 -3.30 -6.03
N ARG A 109 13.54 -2.72 -5.57
CA ARG A 109 14.15 -3.04 -4.28
C ARG A 109 13.33 -2.43 -3.14
N ARG A 110 13.09 -3.21 -2.09
CA ARG A 110 12.51 -2.69 -0.84
C ARG A 110 13.54 -1.81 -0.12
N LYS A 111 13.04 -0.80 0.55
CA LYS A 111 13.83 0.00 1.50
C LYS A 111 13.62 -0.56 2.90
N SER A 112 14.53 -0.24 3.82
CA SER A 112 14.29 -0.42 5.25
C SER A 112 13.06 0.38 5.68
N PHE A 113 12.28 -0.17 6.60
CA PHE A 113 11.13 0.55 7.13
C PHE A 113 11.61 1.61 8.12
N PRO A 114 11.06 2.84 8.05
CA PRO A 114 11.32 3.85 9.06
C PRO A 114 10.74 3.43 10.41
N LEU A 115 11.26 3.98 11.48
CA LEU A 115 10.68 3.78 12.81
C LEU A 115 9.34 4.53 12.94
N PRO A 116 8.36 4.00 13.71
CA PRO A 116 7.09 4.69 13.93
C PRO A 116 7.26 6.13 14.42
N VAL A 117 8.22 6.38 15.32
CA VAL A 117 8.51 7.72 15.85
C VAL A 117 8.97 8.68 14.75
N GLU A 118 9.69 8.21 13.74
CA GLU A 118 10.19 9.06 12.64
C GLU A 118 9.06 9.56 11.74
N ILE A 119 8.16 8.64 11.32
CA ILE A 119 7.05 9.01 10.42
C ILE A 119 5.90 9.71 11.13
N CYS A 120 5.82 9.60 12.46
CA CYS A 120 4.79 10.21 13.27
C CYS A 120 5.23 11.53 13.94
N ALA A 121 6.47 11.97 13.79
CA ALA A 121 7.02 13.15 14.48
C ALA A 121 6.13 14.38 14.29
N GLU A 122 5.82 14.73 13.06
CA GLU A 122 5.02 15.91 12.70
C GLU A 122 3.57 15.54 12.32
N ALA A 123 3.18 14.26 12.47
CA ALA A 123 1.87 13.80 12.05
C ALA A 123 0.77 14.24 13.01
N SER A 124 -0.34 14.71 12.46
CA SER A 124 -1.56 15.08 13.20
C SER A 124 -2.69 14.07 12.99
N ARG A 125 -2.73 13.41 11.86
CA ARG A 125 -3.73 12.41 11.48
C ARG A 125 -3.05 11.16 10.94
N VAL A 126 -3.16 10.06 11.66
CA VAL A 126 -2.60 8.77 11.25
C VAL A 126 -3.69 7.71 11.14
N CYS A 127 -3.48 6.78 10.24
CA CYS A 127 -4.33 5.60 10.09
C CYS A 127 -3.60 4.37 10.62
N VAL A 128 -4.28 3.59 11.42
CA VAL A 128 -3.82 2.26 11.86
C VAL A 128 -4.66 1.19 11.19
N ILE A 129 -4.03 0.25 10.53
CA ILE A 129 -4.67 -0.90 9.89
C ILE A 129 -4.37 -2.14 10.73
N ASP A 130 -5.38 -2.67 11.41
CA ASP A 130 -5.24 -3.82 12.30
C ASP A 130 -5.88 -5.08 11.69
N GLY A 131 -5.03 -6.02 11.27
CA GLY A 131 -5.45 -7.34 10.80
C GLY A 131 -6.14 -7.39 9.43
N VAL A 132 -6.11 -6.32 8.63
CA VAL A 132 -6.72 -6.32 7.29
C VAL A 132 -5.86 -7.13 6.32
N THR A 133 -6.40 -8.25 5.83
CA THR A 133 -5.68 -9.20 4.98
C THR A 133 -6.01 -9.08 3.48
N ASP A 134 -7.13 -8.46 3.12
CA ASP A 134 -7.48 -8.22 1.71
C ASP A 134 -6.60 -7.12 1.11
N THR A 135 -5.82 -7.52 0.11
CA THR A 135 -4.89 -6.65 -0.60
C THR A 135 -5.59 -5.51 -1.36
N THR A 136 -6.85 -5.70 -1.77
CA THR A 136 -7.65 -4.66 -2.44
C THR A 136 -8.00 -3.56 -1.45
N ASN A 137 -8.41 -3.95 -0.23
CA ASN A 137 -8.72 -2.99 0.84
C ASN A 137 -7.47 -2.21 1.26
N ILE A 138 -6.33 -2.88 1.45
CA ILE A 138 -5.06 -2.19 1.73
C ILE A 138 -4.78 -1.12 0.67
N GLY A 139 -4.81 -1.48 -0.61
CA GLY A 139 -4.56 -0.53 -1.70
C GLY A 139 -5.54 0.63 -1.74
N ALA A 140 -6.83 0.39 -1.48
CA ALA A 140 -7.87 1.41 -1.46
C ALA A 140 -7.73 2.35 -0.25
N ILE A 141 -7.37 1.82 0.93
CA ILE A 141 -7.09 2.63 2.13
C ILE A 141 -5.92 3.57 1.88
N PHE A 142 -4.80 3.08 1.33
CA PHE A 142 -3.65 3.93 0.98
C PHE A 142 -4.01 5.03 -0.02
N ARG A 143 -4.88 4.72 -1.00
CA ARG A 143 -5.35 5.70 -1.97
C ARG A 143 -6.19 6.79 -1.31
N SER A 144 -7.07 6.41 -0.40
CA SER A 144 -7.88 7.35 0.38
C SER A 144 -7.02 8.17 1.34
N ALA A 145 -6.05 7.54 2.01
CA ALA A 145 -5.12 8.19 2.91
C ALA A 145 -4.33 9.31 2.21
N ALA A 146 -3.74 9.00 1.05
CA ALA A 146 -3.02 9.99 0.25
C ALA A 146 -3.92 11.14 -0.23
N ALA A 147 -5.13 10.82 -0.67
CA ALA A 147 -6.05 11.82 -1.21
C ALA A 147 -6.67 12.74 -0.14
N LEU A 148 -6.78 12.27 1.10
CA LEU A 148 -7.52 12.94 2.17
C LEU A 148 -6.63 13.45 3.32
N GLY A 149 -5.30 13.49 3.10
CA GLY A 149 -4.38 14.14 4.02
C GLY A 149 -4.11 13.35 5.30
N ILE A 150 -4.01 12.03 5.21
CA ILE A 150 -3.45 11.20 6.28
C ILE A 150 -1.93 11.27 6.20
N ASP A 151 -1.30 11.65 7.30
CA ASP A 151 0.13 11.94 7.36
C ASP A 151 0.98 10.65 7.36
N ALA A 152 0.50 9.58 8.01
CA ALA A 152 1.17 8.28 8.05
C ALA A 152 0.17 7.12 8.18
N VAL A 153 0.58 5.94 7.70
CA VAL A 153 -0.17 4.68 7.87
C VAL A 153 0.68 3.70 8.66
N LEU A 154 0.11 3.15 9.72
CA LEU A 154 0.73 2.15 10.57
C LEU A 154 -0.03 0.83 10.42
N LEU A 155 0.67 -0.29 10.34
CA LEU A 155 0.02 -1.59 10.16
C LEU A 155 0.49 -2.56 11.24
N THR A 156 -0.47 -3.31 11.80
CA THR A 156 -0.09 -4.48 12.60
C THR A 156 0.43 -5.60 11.71
N ARG A 157 1.31 -6.44 12.24
CA ARG A 157 1.96 -7.53 11.47
C ARG A 157 1.01 -8.62 11.00
N THR A 158 -0.22 -8.62 11.48
CA THR A 158 -1.32 -9.48 11.01
C THR A 158 -1.96 -8.97 9.73
N SER A 159 -1.71 -7.72 9.36
CA SER A 159 -2.19 -7.14 8.12
C SER A 159 -1.38 -7.58 6.90
N CYS A 160 -2.00 -7.51 5.72
CA CYS A 160 -1.30 -7.77 4.46
C CYS A 160 -0.24 -6.70 4.18
N ASP A 161 0.83 -7.13 3.51
CA ASP A 161 1.91 -6.24 3.08
C ASP A 161 1.40 -5.24 2.03
N PRO A 162 1.55 -3.91 2.26
CA PRO A 162 1.17 -2.89 1.29
C PRO A 162 1.90 -2.99 -0.06
N PHE A 163 3.10 -3.60 -0.08
CA PHE A 163 3.84 -3.86 -1.32
C PHE A 163 3.45 -5.16 -2.03
N ASN A 164 2.37 -5.84 -1.59
CA ASN A 164 1.75 -6.86 -2.40
C ASN A 164 1.34 -6.25 -3.75
N ARG A 165 1.63 -6.97 -4.83
CA ARG A 165 1.40 -6.49 -6.21
C ARG A 165 0.00 -5.94 -6.43
N ARG A 166 -1.03 -6.59 -5.87
CA ARG A 166 -2.42 -6.15 -6.00
C ARG A 166 -2.67 -4.85 -5.23
N SER A 167 -2.13 -4.70 -4.01
CA SER A 167 -2.23 -3.48 -3.22
C SER A 167 -1.57 -2.29 -3.94
N VAL A 168 -0.35 -2.47 -4.45
CA VAL A 168 0.36 -1.46 -5.24
C VAL A 168 -0.49 -1.02 -6.44
N ARG A 169 -1.07 -1.98 -7.17
CA ARG A 169 -1.91 -1.69 -8.34
C ARG A 169 -3.19 -0.94 -7.97
N VAL A 170 -3.90 -1.37 -6.94
CA VAL A 170 -5.16 -0.75 -6.49
C VAL A 170 -4.93 0.64 -5.93
N SER A 171 -3.84 0.84 -5.20
CA SER A 171 -3.46 2.15 -4.67
C SER A 171 -3.09 3.17 -5.76
N MET A 172 -2.87 2.72 -7.01
CA MET A 172 -2.35 3.56 -8.10
C MET A 172 -1.04 4.26 -7.74
N GLY A 173 -0.21 3.62 -6.90
CA GLY A 173 1.06 4.15 -6.41
C GLY A 173 0.97 5.01 -5.16
N SER A 174 -0.22 5.24 -4.59
CA SER A 174 -0.37 6.03 -3.35
C SER A 174 0.37 5.42 -2.16
N VAL A 175 0.62 4.10 -2.19
CA VAL A 175 1.46 3.40 -1.21
C VAL A 175 2.91 3.95 -1.15
N PHE A 176 3.37 4.65 -2.16
CA PHE A 176 4.68 5.30 -2.22
C PHE A 176 4.64 6.78 -1.80
N LEU A 177 3.46 7.35 -1.63
CA LEU A 177 3.25 8.77 -1.33
C LEU A 177 3.02 9.03 0.16
N VAL A 178 2.43 8.06 0.88
CA VAL A 178 2.18 8.17 2.31
C VAL A 178 3.22 7.33 3.05
N PRO A 179 3.98 7.90 4.01
CA PRO A 179 4.89 7.14 4.84
C PRO A 179 4.14 6.05 5.61
N TRP A 180 4.75 4.87 5.71
CA TRP A 180 4.15 3.79 6.46
C TRP A 180 5.18 2.85 7.08
N THR A 181 4.80 2.19 8.15
CA THR A 181 5.62 1.18 8.82
C THR A 181 4.76 0.19 9.63
N TRP A 182 5.41 -0.79 10.22
CA TRP A 182 4.79 -1.78 11.08
C TRP A 182 4.82 -1.34 12.55
N ILE A 183 3.75 -1.72 13.29
CA ILE A 183 3.65 -1.59 14.73
C ILE A 183 3.23 -2.95 15.34
N ASP A 184 3.42 -3.10 16.63
CA ASP A 184 3.07 -4.35 17.33
C ASP A 184 1.74 -4.22 18.09
N ASP A 185 1.48 -3.10 18.75
CA ASP A 185 0.20 -2.84 19.43
C ASP A 185 -0.48 -1.57 18.91
N PRO A 186 -1.70 -1.69 18.33
CA PRO A 186 -2.39 -0.56 17.69
C PRO A 186 -2.89 0.52 18.67
N VAL A 187 -2.81 0.30 19.98
CA VAL A 187 -3.21 1.28 20.98
C VAL A 187 -2.03 1.77 21.80
N ALA A 188 -1.22 0.85 22.34
CA ALA A 188 -0.10 1.21 23.19
C ALA A 188 0.94 2.04 22.45
N ASP A 189 1.36 1.59 21.25
CA ASP A 189 2.36 2.27 20.45
C ASP A 189 1.91 3.69 20.07
N LEU A 190 0.62 3.87 19.75
CA LEU A 190 0.08 5.18 19.38
C LEU A 190 -0.01 6.15 20.58
N LYS A 191 -0.34 5.64 21.76
CA LYS A 191 -0.35 6.44 23.00
C LYS A 191 1.06 6.89 23.38
N GLU A 192 2.05 6.02 23.23
CA GLU A 192 3.47 6.39 23.45
C GLU A 192 3.93 7.48 22.46
N LEU A 193 3.42 7.44 21.22
CA LEU A 193 3.68 8.47 20.21
C LEU A 193 2.86 9.75 20.42
N GLY A 194 2.02 9.82 21.47
CA GLY A 194 1.25 11.02 21.83
C GLY A 194 -0.02 11.24 21.04
N PHE A 195 -0.61 10.20 20.45
CA PHE A 195 -1.90 10.28 19.76
C PHE A 195 -3.06 9.92 20.70
N LYS A 196 -4.20 10.57 20.49
CA LYS A 196 -5.49 10.05 20.90
C LYS A 196 -5.95 9.01 19.89
N THR A 197 -6.41 7.88 20.38
CA THR A 197 -6.80 6.72 19.56
C THR A 197 -8.31 6.63 19.40
N VAL A 198 -8.78 6.38 18.16
CA VAL A 198 -10.19 6.17 17.83
C VAL A 198 -10.34 4.80 17.19
N ALA A 199 -10.98 3.88 17.88
CA ALA A 199 -11.41 2.60 17.34
C ALA A 199 -12.68 2.80 16.50
N LEU A 200 -12.62 2.50 15.18
CA LEU A 200 -13.82 2.49 14.34
C LEU A 200 -14.57 1.17 14.54
N ALA A 201 -15.57 1.19 15.40
CA ALA A 201 -16.35 -0.01 15.78
C ALA A 201 -17.78 0.36 16.17
N LEU A 202 -18.68 -0.61 16.03
CA LEU A 202 -20.07 -0.50 16.45
C LEU A 202 -20.23 -1.12 17.86
N THR A 203 -20.38 -0.27 18.86
CA THR A 203 -20.68 -0.66 20.25
C THR A 203 -21.72 0.27 20.84
N ASP A 204 -22.31 -0.09 21.99
CA ASP A 204 -23.28 0.75 22.69
C ASP A 204 -22.69 2.10 23.15
N ARG A 205 -21.37 2.18 23.30
CA ARG A 205 -20.64 3.38 23.72
C ARG A 205 -20.05 4.18 22.56
N SER A 206 -20.23 3.73 21.31
CA SER A 206 -19.66 4.41 20.15
C SER A 206 -20.35 5.77 19.92
N VAL A 207 -19.54 6.83 19.88
CA VAL A 207 -19.99 8.16 19.45
C VAL A 207 -20.12 8.22 17.93
N SER A 208 -20.86 9.22 17.43
CA SER A 208 -20.84 9.47 15.97
C SER A 208 -19.46 9.92 15.52
N ILE A 209 -19.04 9.50 14.32
CA ILE A 209 -17.82 10.02 13.67
C ILE A 209 -17.89 11.55 13.44
N GLU A 210 -19.09 12.13 13.51
CA GLU A 210 -19.36 13.57 13.38
C GLU A 210 -19.17 14.32 14.69
N ASP A 211 -18.95 13.62 15.81
CA ASP A 211 -18.77 14.28 17.11
C ASP A 211 -17.59 15.24 17.05
N PRO A 212 -17.81 16.53 17.35
CA PRO A 212 -16.76 17.55 17.24
C PRO A 212 -15.56 17.30 18.14
N VAL A 213 -15.69 16.51 19.20
CA VAL A 213 -14.58 16.15 20.08
C VAL A 213 -13.46 15.44 19.31
N LEU A 214 -13.81 14.58 18.36
CA LEU A 214 -12.85 13.82 17.55
C LEU A 214 -12.05 14.76 16.62
N ALA A 215 -12.74 15.68 15.97
CA ALA A 215 -12.11 16.65 15.07
C ALA A 215 -11.24 17.68 15.80
N ALA A 216 -11.55 17.94 17.08
CA ALA A 216 -10.82 18.89 17.92
C ALA A 216 -9.48 18.34 18.44
N GLU A 217 -9.28 17.02 18.43
CA GLU A 217 -8.02 16.43 18.88
C GLU A 217 -6.86 16.84 17.98
N PRO A 218 -5.78 17.38 18.55
CA PRO A 218 -4.64 17.87 17.77
C PRO A 218 -3.90 16.72 17.05
N ARG A 219 -3.82 15.56 17.69
CA ARG A 219 -3.17 14.35 17.16
C ARG A 219 -4.09 13.15 17.33
N LEU A 220 -4.60 12.62 16.22
CA LEU A 220 -5.61 11.56 16.20
C LEU A 220 -5.17 10.37 15.36
N ALA A 221 -5.24 9.18 15.94
CA ALA A 221 -4.99 7.90 15.28
C ALA A 221 -6.32 7.15 15.06
N LEU A 222 -6.65 6.88 13.80
CA LEU A 222 -7.86 6.16 13.39
C LEU A 222 -7.53 4.68 13.22
N ILE A 223 -8.11 3.80 14.05
CA ILE A 223 -7.86 2.36 14.02
C ILE A 223 -8.97 1.66 13.24
N LEU A 224 -8.58 1.01 12.15
CA LEU A 224 -9.44 0.24 11.24
C LEU A 224 -9.22 -1.25 11.46
N GLY A 225 -10.28 -2.02 11.65
CA GLY A 225 -10.24 -3.46 11.86
C GLY A 225 -10.52 -4.28 10.61
N THR A 226 -10.58 -5.60 10.78
CA THR A 226 -10.87 -6.58 9.72
C THR A 226 -12.31 -6.48 9.23
N GLU A 227 -12.56 -7.02 8.03
CA GLU A 227 -13.91 -7.31 7.56
C GLU A 227 -14.46 -8.54 8.28
N GLY A 228 -15.68 -8.42 8.81
CA GLY A 228 -16.35 -9.49 9.55
C GLY A 228 -16.19 -9.33 11.06
N ASP A 229 -15.05 -9.68 11.63
CA ASP A 229 -14.84 -9.65 13.09
C ASP A 229 -14.57 -8.23 13.63
N GLY A 230 -14.20 -7.28 12.76
CA GLY A 230 -13.88 -5.91 13.17
C GLY A 230 -12.57 -5.82 13.97
N LEU A 231 -12.55 -4.94 14.96
CA LEU A 231 -11.45 -4.78 15.90
C LEU A 231 -11.58 -5.73 17.09
N ALA A 232 -10.46 -6.26 17.56
CA ALA A 232 -10.44 -7.07 18.77
C ALA A 232 -10.95 -6.25 19.98
N GLN A 233 -11.65 -6.90 20.91
CA GLN A 233 -12.25 -6.25 22.10
C GLN A 233 -11.22 -5.46 22.90
N ARG A 234 -10.00 -5.98 23.07
CA ARG A 234 -8.89 -5.29 23.75
C ARG A 234 -8.51 -3.95 23.10
N VAL A 235 -8.61 -3.85 21.77
CA VAL A 235 -8.31 -2.63 21.02
C VAL A 235 -9.44 -1.60 21.25
N ILE A 236 -10.69 -2.05 21.19
CA ILE A 236 -11.87 -1.21 21.42
C ILE A 236 -11.86 -0.63 22.84
N GLU A 237 -11.58 -1.47 23.84
CA GLU A 237 -11.55 -1.07 25.26
C GLU A 237 -10.33 -0.20 25.60
N GLY A 238 -9.21 -0.44 24.92
CA GLY A 238 -7.97 0.31 25.13
C GLY A 238 -7.93 1.67 24.44
N ALA A 239 -8.74 1.89 23.40
CA ALA A 239 -8.78 3.15 22.67
C ALA A 239 -9.37 4.29 23.52
N ASP A 240 -8.92 5.54 23.27
CA ASP A 240 -9.47 6.73 23.95
C ASP A 240 -10.93 6.98 23.56
N TYR A 241 -11.27 6.72 22.30
CA TYR A 241 -12.61 6.86 21.76
C TYR A 241 -13.01 5.61 20.97
N THR A 242 -14.30 5.31 20.96
CA THR A 242 -14.90 4.39 19.98
C THR A 242 -15.89 5.18 19.15
N ALA A 243 -15.74 5.16 17.83
CA ALA A 243 -16.60 5.91 16.94
C ALA A 243 -17.26 5.01 15.89
N ARG A 244 -18.46 5.40 15.47
CA ARG A 244 -19.20 4.74 14.38
C ARG A 244 -19.60 5.73 13.32
N ILE A 245 -19.66 5.27 12.07
CA ILE A 245 -20.32 6.00 10.98
C ILE A 245 -21.82 5.72 11.11
N PRO A 246 -22.68 6.75 11.23
CA PRO A 246 -24.13 6.54 11.26
C PRO A 246 -24.62 5.87 9.98
N MET A 247 -25.38 4.81 10.12
CA MET A 247 -25.89 4.01 9.00
C MET A 247 -27.43 4.12 8.91
N SER A 248 -27.97 3.84 7.73
CA SER A 248 -29.39 3.79 7.45
C SER A 248 -29.82 2.36 7.09
N HIS A 249 -31.14 2.12 7.10
CA HIS A 249 -31.76 0.86 6.64
C HIS A 249 -31.30 -0.40 7.36
N GLY A 250 -30.80 -0.30 8.61
CA GLY A 250 -30.35 -1.47 9.38
C GLY A 250 -29.02 -2.07 8.87
N VAL A 251 -28.25 -1.33 8.10
CA VAL A 251 -26.88 -1.74 7.71
C VAL A 251 -25.95 -1.46 8.89
N ASP A 252 -25.18 -2.47 9.30
CA ASP A 252 -24.31 -2.37 10.49
C ASP A 252 -22.91 -1.81 10.17
N SER A 253 -22.40 -2.04 8.95
CA SER A 253 -21.04 -1.66 8.60
C SER A 253 -20.87 -1.35 7.10
N LEU A 254 -19.79 -0.65 6.77
CA LEU A 254 -19.27 -0.49 5.40
C LEU A 254 -18.04 -1.39 5.23
N ASN A 255 -17.72 -1.72 3.97
CA ASN A 255 -16.39 -2.22 3.63
C ASN A 255 -15.33 -1.32 4.24
N VAL A 256 -14.25 -1.90 4.78
CA VAL A 256 -13.22 -1.16 5.54
C VAL A 256 -12.56 -0.03 4.73
N ALA A 257 -12.38 -0.20 3.42
CA ALA A 257 -11.83 0.85 2.57
C ALA A 257 -12.83 2.00 2.36
N ALA A 258 -14.14 1.71 2.27
CA ALA A 258 -15.18 2.74 2.21
C ALA A 258 -15.29 3.47 3.56
N ALA A 259 -15.29 2.75 4.67
CA ALA A 259 -15.29 3.30 6.02
C ALA A 259 -14.09 4.23 6.24
N SER A 260 -12.89 3.81 5.80
CA SER A 260 -11.69 4.62 5.90
C SER A 260 -11.82 5.96 5.16
N ALA A 261 -12.35 5.95 3.94
CA ALA A 261 -12.51 7.18 3.15
C ALA A 261 -13.48 8.17 3.82
N VAL A 262 -14.59 7.68 4.37
CA VAL A 262 -15.55 8.51 5.12
C VAL A 262 -14.90 9.08 6.38
N ALA A 263 -14.19 8.24 7.15
CA ALA A 263 -13.54 8.65 8.38
C ALA A 263 -12.42 9.67 8.13
N PHE A 264 -11.60 9.45 7.12
CA PHE A 264 -10.52 10.37 6.74
C PHE A 264 -11.09 11.73 6.31
N TRP A 265 -12.13 11.72 5.48
CA TRP A 265 -12.80 12.95 5.06
C TRP A 265 -13.39 13.73 6.24
N GLN A 266 -14.06 13.05 7.15
CA GLN A 266 -14.72 13.68 8.29
C GLN A 266 -13.70 14.25 9.30
N LEU A 267 -12.63 13.51 9.58
CA LEU A 267 -11.67 13.82 10.64
C LEU A 267 -10.34 14.43 10.13
N ARG A 268 -10.25 14.77 8.82
CA ARG A 268 -9.08 15.44 8.27
C ARG A 268 -8.80 16.76 8.98
N ASN A 269 -7.54 17.15 8.99
CA ASN A 269 -7.20 18.50 9.44
C ASN A 269 -7.77 19.53 8.45
N ARG A 270 -8.60 20.43 8.93
CA ARG A 270 -9.26 21.46 8.11
C ARG A 270 -8.46 22.76 8.05
N GLN A 271 -7.28 22.81 8.67
CA GLN A 271 -6.44 24.02 8.75
C GLN A 271 -5.42 24.13 7.61
N THR A 272 -5.51 23.28 6.58
CA THR A 272 -4.69 23.36 5.36
C THR A 272 -5.49 23.92 4.18
#